data_a4a4b46f4922575a5b69fcb96eb9ec7c
#
_entry.id   a4a4b46f4922575a5b69fcb96eb9ec7c
#
_cell.length_a   1.000
_cell.length_b   1.000
_cell.length_c   1.000
_cell.angle_alpha   90.00
_cell.angle_beta   90.00
_cell.angle_gamma   90.00
#
_symmetry.space_group_name_H-M   'P 1'
#
loop_
_entity.id
_entity.type
_entity.pdbx_description
1 polymer ?
#
loop_
_entity_poly.entity_id
_entity_poly.type
_entity_poly.pdbx_seq_one_letter_code
_entity_poly.pdbx_strand_id
1 'polypeptide(L)'
;MSIDDARKVFAPTGKVTGAQIIVKEGVDLEKFAEELEEDYEDYRGDKNFILSTSTAILEQINNILGIIQYVIVGIAGIALIVGAVGIANTMYMSVIERTKEIGVMKSIGATNRAIMTIFLIESAFFGVVGGIIGSIIGVMMALGAKYAIESLSPGLPFLILIDPYVIAGALLFSALSGILSGILPARAASKLNPVDALRYE
;
A
#
# COMPACT_ATOMS: atom_id res chain seq x y z
N MET A 1 -19.50 33.05 22.68
CA MET A 1 -20.71 33.30 21.92
C MET A 1 -21.84 32.54 22.58
N SER A 2 -22.95 33.20 22.98
CA SER A 2 -24.07 32.50 23.63
C SER A 2 -24.84 31.65 22.62
N ILE A 3 -25.45 30.52 23.05
CA ILE A 3 -26.31 29.67 22.20
C ILE A 3 -27.43 30.49 21.55
N ASP A 4 -27.95 31.52 22.26
CA ASP A 4 -28.98 32.41 21.74
C ASP A 4 -28.47 33.37 20.67
N ASP A 5 -27.20 33.78 20.72
CA ASP A 5 -26.58 34.59 19.67
C ASP A 5 -26.28 33.76 18.44
N ALA A 6 -25.86 32.50 18.64
CA ALA A 6 -25.69 31.54 17.54
C ALA A 6 -27.04 31.25 16.85
N ARG A 7 -28.11 31.04 17.59
CA ARG A 7 -29.46 30.85 17.03
C ARG A 7 -29.93 32.04 16.20
N LYS A 8 -29.66 33.28 16.63
CA LYS A 8 -30.05 34.47 15.89
C LYS A 8 -29.32 34.62 14.55
N VAL A 9 -28.09 34.16 14.47
CA VAL A 9 -27.24 34.26 13.27
C VAL A 9 -27.45 33.10 12.31
N PHE A 10 -27.58 31.88 12.83
CA PHE A 10 -27.62 30.63 12.01
C PHE A 10 -29.03 30.04 11.84
N ALA A 11 -29.99 30.40 12.66
CA ALA A 11 -31.38 29.93 12.58
C ALA A 11 -32.37 31.03 12.95
N PRO A 12 -32.49 32.11 12.15
CA PRO A 12 -33.26 33.31 12.50
C PRO A 12 -34.78 33.11 12.62
N THR A 13 -35.32 31.94 12.29
CA THR A 13 -36.78 31.68 12.21
C THR A 13 -37.26 30.39 12.89
N GLY A 14 -36.57 29.93 13.92
CA GLY A 14 -37.02 28.70 14.63
C GLY A 14 -36.89 27.40 13.79
N LYS A 15 -36.18 27.46 12.67
CA LYS A 15 -35.90 26.29 11.85
C LYS A 15 -34.79 25.47 12.47
N VAL A 16 -34.94 24.16 12.49
CA VAL A 16 -33.93 23.17 12.94
C VAL A 16 -33.13 22.79 11.71
N THR A 17 -31.81 22.91 11.77
CA THR A 17 -30.90 22.58 10.68
C THR A 17 -30.56 21.09 10.62
N GLY A 18 -30.77 20.36 11.72
CA GLY A 18 -30.56 18.92 11.81
C GLY A 18 -31.15 18.35 13.07
N ALA A 19 -31.55 17.10 13.04
CA ALA A 19 -32.03 16.33 14.18
C ALA A 19 -31.29 14.99 14.21
N GLN A 20 -30.94 14.53 15.41
CA GLN A 20 -30.39 13.20 15.62
C GLN A 20 -31.45 12.32 16.27
N ILE A 21 -31.74 11.19 15.64
CA ILE A 21 -32.73 10.22 16.12
C ILE A 21 -31.96 9.03 16.69
N ILE A 22 -32.25 8.69 17.94
CA ILE A 22 -31.71 7.51 18.60
C ILE A 22 -32.75 6.39 18.50
N VAL A 23 -32.41 5.32 17.81
CA VAL A 23 -33.27 4.17 17.61
C VAL A 23 -32.98 3.12 18.70
N LYS A 24 -34.00 2.36 19.15
CA LYS A 24 -33.85 1.29 20.15
C LYS A 24 -33.08 0.10 19.57
N GLU A 25 -32.35 -0.62 20.40
CA GLU A 25 -31.68 -1.86 20.02
C GLU A 25 -32.65 -2.86 19.37
N GLY A 26 -32.24 -3.47 18.27
CA GLY A 26 -33.01 -4.50 17.56
C GLY A 26 -33.82 -3.98 16.34
N VAL A 27 -33.83 -2.69 16.05
CA VAL A 27 -34.45 -2.13 14.85
C VAL A 27 -33.44 -2.09 13.72
N ASP A 28 -33.85 -2.52 12.53
CA ASP A 28 -33.07 -2.41 11.29
C ASP A 28 -33.01 -0.94 10.87
N LEU A 29 -31.81 -0.34 11.03
CA LEU A 29 -31.59 1.08 10.78
C LEU A 29 -31.83 1.49 9.32
N GLU A 30 -31.59 0.60 8.38
CA GLU A 30 -31.75 0.89 6.96
C GLU A 30 -33.23 0.97 6.58
N LYS A 31 -34.01 -0.05 6.99
CA LYS A 31 -35.47 -0.06 6.76
C LYS A 31 -36.16 1.09 7.46
N PHE A 32 -35.75 1.37 8.71
CA PHE A 32 -36.31 2.48 9.47
C PHE A 32 -35.98 3.82 8.81
N ALA A 33 -34.79 3.96 8.23
CA ALA A 33 -34.41 5.18 7.51
C ALA A 33 -35.23 5.36 6.23
N GLU A 34 -35.44 4.29 5.45
CA GLU A 34 -36.29 4.32 4.24
C GLU A 34 -37.74 4.69 4.57
N GLU A 35 -38.34 4.04 5.57
CA GLU A 35 -39.69 4.36 6.01
C GLU A 35 -39.81 5.81 6.51
N LEU A 36 -38.82 6.29 7.25
CA LEU A 36 -38.79 7.66 7.76
C LEU A 36 -38.60 8.69 6.63
N GLU A 37 -37.81 8.35 5.60
CA GLU A 37 -37.61 9.19 4.41
C GLU A 37 -38.91 9.35 3.64
N GLU A 38 -39.65 8.24 3.42
CA GLU A 38 -40.93 8.22 2.72
C GLU A 38 -42.02 9.02 3.48
N ASP A 39 -42.13 8.81 4.80
CA ASP A 39 -43.07 9.54 5.66
C ASP A 39 -42.76 11.05 5.72
N TYR A 40 -41.47 11.42 5.68
CA TYR A 40 -41.06 12.83 5.75
C TYR A 40 -41.22 13.54 4.39
N GLU A 41 -41.04 12.84 3.27
CA GLU A 41 -41.36 13.35 1.93
C GLU A 41 -42.85 13.65 1.78
N ASP A 42 -43.71 12.72 2.23
CA ASP A 42 -45.16 12.87 2.19
C ASP A 42 -45.65 14.04 3.08
N TYR A 43 -45.03 14.23 4.25
CA TYR A 43 -45.42 15.31 5.16
C TYR A 43 -44.98 16.70 4.71
N ARG A 44 -43.77 16.84 4.11
CA ARG A 44 -43.20 18.14 3.74
C ARG A 44 -43.43 18.52 2.29
N GLY A 45 -43.61 17.55 1.39
CA GLY A 45 -43.77 17.78 -0.05
C GLY A 45 -42.50 18.30 -0.75
N ASP A 46 -41.34 18.33 -0.03
CA ASP A 46 -40.05 18.68 -0.60
C ASP A 46 -38.94 17.70 -0.15
N LYS A 47 -37.98 17.44 -1.05
CA LYS A 47 -36.83 16.53 -0.82
C LYS A 47 -35.58 17.27 -0.28
N ASN A 48 -35.76 18.35 0.47
CA ASN A 48 -34.66 19.19 0.96
C ASN A 48 -34.06 18.71 2.30
N PHE A 49 -34.04 17.41 2.56
CA PHE A 49 -33.40 16.82 3.74
C PHE A 49 -32.55 15.61 3.32
N ILE A 50 -31.51 15.35 4.08
CA ILE A 50 -30.64 14.17 3.89
C ILE A 50 -30.74 13.36 5.16
N LEU A 51 -31.22 12.12 5.04
CA LEU A 51 -31.25 11.15 6.09
C LEU A 51 -30.03 10.26 5.99
N SER A 52 -29.17 10.26 7.01
CA SER A 52 -27.95 9.45 7.00
C SER A 52 -27.93 8.55 8.22
N THR A 53 -27.83 7.26 7.99
CA THR A 53 -27.63 6.28 9.05
C THR A 53 -26.14 6.19 9.40
N SER A 54 -25.83 5.77 10.65
CA SER A 54 -24.42 5.54 11.04
C SER A 54 -23.77 4.46 10.17
N THR A 55 -24.53 3.46 9.74
CA THR A 55 -24.08 2.40 8.83
C THR A 55 -23.72 2.97 7.45
N ALA A 56 -24.58 3.80 6.87
CA ALA A 56 -24.33 4.43 5.56
C ALA A 56 -23.09 5.34 5.58
N ILE A 57 -22.89 6.09 6.67
CA ILE A 57 -21.67 6.91 6.84
C ILE A 57 -20.42 6.03 6.92
N LEU A 58 -20.45 4.94 7.69
CA LEU A 58 -19.33 4.01 7.79
C LEU A 58 -19.04 3.34 6.45
N GLU A 59 -20.07 2.97 5.70
CA GLU A 59 -19.93 2.38 4.37
C GLU A 59 -19.31 3.38 3.37
N GLN A 60 -19.74 4.63 3.40
CA GLN A 60 -19.15 5.69 2.59
C GLN A 60 -17.68 5.93 2.95
N ILE A 61 -17.34 5.95 4.25
CA ILE A 61 -15.94 6.07 4.70
C ILE A 61 -15.12 4.87 4.21
N ASN A 62 -15.62 3.65 4.35
CA ASN A 62 -14.94 2.45 3.88
C ASN A 62 -14.73 2.46 2.36
N ASN A 63 -15.70 2.93 1.60
CA ASN A 63 -15.58 3.08 0.14
C ASN A 63 -14.48 4.09 -0.23
N ILE A 64 -14.43 5.25 0.45
CA ILE A 64 -13.39 6.26 0.23
C ILE A 64 -12.01 5.68 0.60
N LEU A 65 -11.89 5.02 1.75
CA LEU A 65 -10.65 4.37 2.17
C LEU A 65 -10.22 3.29 1.17
N GLY A 66 -11.19 2.51 0.64
CA GLY A 66 -10.94 1.52 -0.40
C GLY A 66 -10.35 2.15 -1.67
N ILE A 67 -10.92 3.26 -2.14
CA ILE A 67 -10.39 3.98 -3.30
C ILE A 67 -8.96 4.45 -3.05
N ILE A 68 -8.70 5.05 -1.89
CA ILE A 68 -7.36 5.50 -1.50
C ILE A 68 -6.39 4.32 -1.48
N GLN A 69 -6.81 3.19 -0.93
CA GLN A 69 -6.00 1.96 -0.88
C GLN A 69 -5.65 1.46 -2.28
N TYR A 70 -6.59 1.44 -3.23
CA TYR A 70 -6.31 1.05 -4.62
C TYR A 70 -5.31 1.98 -5.30
N VAL A 71 -5.40 3.28 -5.06
CA VAL A 71 -4.44 4.26 -5.59
C VAL A 71 -3.04 3.99 -5.03
N ILE A 72 -2.93 3.79 -3.71
CA ILE A 72 -1.63 3.50 -3.05
C ILE A 72 -1.03 2.19 -3.60
N VAL A 73 -1.83 1.13 -3.73
CA VAL A 73 -1.39 -0.15 -4.30
C VAL A 73 -0.94 0.02 -5.76
N GLY A 74 -1.65 0.84 -6.54
CA GLY A 74 -1.24 1.17 -7.90
C GLY A 74 0.12 1.86 -7.97
N ILE A 75 0.34 2.88 -7.13
CA ILE A 75 1.64 3.57 -7.04
C ILE A 75 2.75 2.61 -6.59
N ALA A 76 2.47 1.78 -5.57
CA ALA A 76 3.41 0.77 -5.10
C ALA A 76 3.75 -0.26 -6.20
N GLY A 77 2.76 -0.65 -7.01
CA GLY A 77 2.97 -1.54 -8.16
C GLY A 77 3.91 -0.94 -9.21
N ILE A 78 3.73 0.34 -9.54
CA ILE A 78 4.64 1.05 -10.46
C ILE A 78 6.05 1.13 -9.87
N ALA A 79 6.19 1.50 -8.60
CA ALA A 79 7.48 1.55 -7.92
C ALA A 79 8.18 0.18 -7.90
N LEU A 80 7.42 -0.90 -7.70
CA LEU A 80 7.92 -2.26 -7.77
C LEU A 80 8.47 -2.61 -9.17
N ILE A 81 7.75 -2.27 -10.22
CA ILE A 81 8.19 -2.51 -11.61
C ILE A 81 9.49 -1.75 -11.90
N VAL A 82 9.56 -0.47 -11.51
CA VAL A 82 10.77 0.34 -11.68
C VAL A 82 11.95 -0.25 -10.91
N GLY A 83 11.72 -0.67 -9.65
CA GLY A 83 12.73 -1.35 -8.84
C GLY A 83 13.20 -2.67 -9.46
N ALA A 84 12.27 -3.47 -9.98
CA ALA A 84 12.57 -4.74 -10.66
C ALA A 84 13.45 -4.54 -11.91
N VAL A 85 13.14 -3.52 -12.72
CA VAL A 85 13.97 -3.15 -13.88
C VAL A 85 15.34 -2.66 -13.44
N GLY A 86 15.42 -1.90 -12.34
CA GLY A 86 16.69 -1.45 -11.75
C GLY A 86 17.58 -2.62 -11.33
N ILE A 87 17.03 -3.60 -10.62
CA ILE A 87 17.74 -4.84 -10.23
C ILE A 87 18.19 -5.59 -11.50
N ALA A 88 17.30 -5.78 -12.45
CA ALA A 88 17.65 -6.48 -13.70
C ALA A 88 18.80 -5.79 -14.45
N ASN A 89 18.78 -4.47 -14.58
CA ASN A 89 19.85 -3.70 -15.22
C ASN A 89 21.18 -3.84 -14.48
N THR A 90 21.18 -3.72 -13.15
CA THR A 90 22.39 -3.89 -12.33
C THR A 90 22.95 -5.30 -12.48
N MET A 91 22.08 -6.31 -12.48
CA MET A 91 22.48 -7.70 -12.69
C MET A 91 23.03 -7.96 -14.10
N TYR A 92 22.44 -7.37 -15.14
CA TYR A 92 23.01 -7.46 -16.50
C TYR A 92 24.40 -6.84 -16.58
N MET A 93 24.62 -5.68 -15.95
CA MET A 93 25.94 -5.06 -15.89
C MET A 93 26.93 -5.95 -15.14
N SER A 94 26.54 -6.51 -13.99
CA SER A 94 27.36 -7.45 -13.22
C SER A 94 27.74 -8.71 -14.04
N VAL A 95 26.81 -9.24 -14.85
CA VAL A 95 27.10 -10.37 -15.75
C VAL A 95 28.14 -9.99 -16.81
N ILE A 96 28.03 -8.78 -17.41
CA ILE A 96 28.97 -8.32 -18.42
C ILE A 96 30.36 -8.13 -17.81
N GLU A 97 30.46 -7.44 -16.68
CA GLU A 97 31.72 -7.21 -15.97
C GLU A 97 32.41 -8.50 -15.55
N ARG A 98 31.65 -9.54 -15.15
CA ARG A 98 32.16 -10.83 -14.69
C ARG A 98 32.14 -11.92 -15.77
N THR A 99 31.97 -11.56 -17.05
CA THR A 99 31.88 -12.52 -18.17
C THR A 99 33.07 -13.47 -18.19
N LYS A 100 34.29 -12.98 -18.00
CA LYS A 100 35.54 -13.77 -17.97
C LYS A 100 35.58 -14.76 -16.81
N GLU A 101 35.13 -14.32 -15.61
CA GLU A 101 35.04 -15.18 -14.41
C GLU A 101 34.04 -16.32 -14.64
N ILE A 102 32.89 -16.02 -15.24
CA ILE A 102 31.87 -17.02 -15.61
C ILE A 102 32.45 -18.02 -16.62
N GLY A 103 33.23 -17.53 -17.59
CA GLY A 103 33.94 -18.37 -18.57
C GLY A 103 34.90 -19.35 -17.90
N VAL A 104 35.70 -18.86 -16.96
CA VAL A 104 36.64 -19.69 -16.15
C VAL A 104 35.87 -20.72 -15.34
N MET A 105 34.83 -20.33 -14.61
CA MET A 105 34.02 -21.26 -13.82
C MET A 105 33.43 -22.39 -14.69
N LYS A 106 32.97 -22.04 -15.89
CA LYS A 106 32.42 -23.05 -16.83
C LYS A 106 33.48 -23.94 -17.43
N SER A 107 34.68 -23.44 -17.72
CA SER A 107 35.78 -24.24 -18.26
C SER A 107 36.29 -25.28 -17.28
N ILE A 108 36.18 -25.05 -15.96
CA ILE A 108 36.50 -26.02 -14.92
C ILE A 108 35.30 -26.92 -14.52
N GLY A 109 34.15 -26.81 -15.25
CA GLY A 109 33.03 -27.73 -15.12
C GLY A 109 31.80 -27.21 -14.36
N ALA A 110 31.70 -25.91 -14.11
CA ALA A 110 30.48 -25.32 -13.51
C ALA A 110 29.26 -25.52 -14.44
N THR A 111 28.19 -26.08 -13.91
CA THR A 111 26.95 -26.29 -14.65
C THR A 111 26.16 -24.97 -14.84
N ASN A 112 25.33 -24.91 -15.87
CA ASN A 112 24.45 -23.78 -16.09
C ASN A 112 23.54 -23.49 -14.87
N ARG A 113 23.11 -24.53 -14.15
CA ARG A 113 22.30 -24.37 -12.93
C ARG A 113 23.11 -23.74 -11.81
N ALA A 114 24.37 -24.12 -11.62
CA ALA A 114 25.24 -23.53 -10.61
C ALA A 114 25.41 -22.02 -10.85
N ILE A 115 25.74 -21.62 -12.07
CA ILE A 115 25.85 -20.19 -12.45
C ILE A 115 24.54 -19.46 -12.24
N MET A 116 23.42 -20.02 -12.70
CA MET A 116 22.10 -19.41 -12.51
C MET A 116 21.77 -19.21 -11.02
N THR A 117 22.06 -20.20 -10.17
CA THR A 117 21.79 -20.15 -8.73
C THR A 117 22.59 -19.02 -8.04
N ILE A 118 23.87 -18.84 -8.41
CA ILE A 118 24.72 -17.78 -7.88
C ILE A 118 24.08 -16.41 -8.13
N PHE A 119 23.68 -16.13 -9.37
CA PHE A 119 23.06 -14.85 -9.71
C PHE A 119 21.66 -14.69 -9.13
N LEU A 120 20.88 -15.78 -8.95
CA LEU A 120 19.58 -15.70 -8.27
C LEU A 120 19.73 -15.40 -6.77
N ILE A 121 20.75 -15.95 -6.12
CA ILE A 121 21.05 -15.62 -4.70
C ILE A 121 21.49 -14.14 -4.60
N GLU A 122 22.32 -13.67 -5.52
CA GLU A 122 22.74 -12.28 -5.57
C GLU A 122 21.55 -11.33 -5.74
N SER A 123 20.63 -11.62 -6.66
CA SER A 123 19.42 -10.84 -6.86
C SER A 123 18.44 -10.90 -5.67
N ALA A 124 18.32 -12.06 -5.01
CA ALA A 124 17.57 -12.22 -3.77
C ALA A 124 18.13 -11.32 -2.65
N PHE A 125 19.47 -11.23 -2.55
CA PHE A 125 20.14 -10.39 -1.60
C PHE A 125 19.83 -8.90 -1.82
N PHE A 126 19.83 -8.43 -3.06
CA PHE A 126 19.36 -7.07 -3.38
C PHE A 126 17.92 -6.84 -2.92
N GLY A 127 17.03 -7.81 -3.15
CA GLY A 127 15.65 -7.76 -2.66
C GLY A 127 15.57 -7.65 -1.14
N VAL A 128 16.30 -8.50 -0.42
CA VAL A 128 16.31 -8.50 1.05
C VAL A 128 16.84 -7.19 1.63
N VAL A 129 17.98 -6.72 1.12
CA VAL A 129 18.59 -5.44 1.59
C VAL A 129 17.64 -4.27 1.31
N GLY A 130 17.07 -4.21 0.10
CA GLY A 130 16.06 -3.21 -0.24
C GLY A 130 14.81 -3.30 0.64
N GLY A 131 14.35 -4.51 0.95
CA GLY A 131 13.24 -4.77 1.86
C GLY A 131 13.50 -4.29 3.29
N ILE A 132 14.71 -4.53 3.82
CA ILE A 132 15.10 -4.06 5.16
C ILE A 132 15.11 -2.52 5.20
N ILE A 133 15.77 -1.89 4.23
CA ILE A 133 15.83 -0.42 4.16
C ILE A 133 14.42 0.16 3.99
N GLY A 134 13.62 -0.40 3.09
CA GLY A 134 12.23 0.03 2.86
C GLY A 134 11.35 -0.14 4.10
N SER A 135 11.50 -1.25 4.84
CA SER A 135 10.77 -1.49 6.09
C SER A 135 11.15 -0.47 7.17
N ILE A 136 12.44 -0.17 7.32
CA ILE A 136 12.91 0.84 8.28
C ILE A 136 12.30 2.22 7.93
N ILE A 137 12.41 2.63 6.67
CA ILE A 137 11.86 3.91 6.21
C ILE A 137 10.34 3.94 6.41
N GLY A 138 9.61 2.87 6.04
CA GLY A 138 8.17 2.76 6.21
C GLY A 138 7.73 2.89 7.68
N VAL A 139 8.42 2.21 8.59
CA VAL A 139 8.15 2.31 10.03
C VAL A 139 8.46 3.73 10.55
N MET A 140 9.57 4.33 10.14
CA MET A 140 9.90 5.71 10.52
C MET A 140 8.86 6.70 10.03
N MET A 141 8.38 6.56 8.80
CA MET A 141 7.31 7.41 8.25
C MET A 141 6.00 7.22 9.02
N ALA A 142 5.62 5.99 9.35
CA ALA A 142 4.43 5.70 10.13
C ALA A 142 4.48 6.34 11.53
N LEU A 143 5.61 6.19 12.23
CA LEU A 143 5.82 6.81 13.55
C LEU A 143 5.85 8.33 13.48
N GLY A 144 6.47 8.88 12.44
CA GLY A 144 6.48 10.34 12.19
C GLY A 144 5.08 10.89 11.92
N ALA A 145 4.27 10.19 11.13
CA ALA A 145 2.88 10.54 10.89
C ALA A 145 2.04 10.50 12.17
N LYS A 146 2.23 9.45 12.99
CA LYS A 146 1.59 9.36 14.31
C LYS A 146 1.90 10.59 15.17
N TYR A 147 3.18 10.92 15.33
CA TYR A 147 3.60 12.07 16.14
C TYR A 147 3.03 13.39 15.60
N ALA A 148 3.01 13.57 14.29
CA ALA A 148 2.42 14.75 13.65
C ALA A 148 0.92 14.88 13.93
N ILE A 149 0.16 13.78 13.83
CA ILE A 149 -1.28 13.77 14.09
C ILE A 149 -1.58 14.07 15.56
N GLU A 150 -0.86 13.41 16.48
CA GLU A 150 -1.02 13.63 17.93
C GLU A 150 -0.67 15.08 18.34
N SER A 151 0.31 15.71 17.69
CA SER A 151 0.68 17.10 17.97
C SER A 151 -0.34 18.11 17.45
N LEU A 152 -0.98 17.82 16.31
CA LEU A 152 -1.98 18.70 15.68
C LEU A 152 -3.38 18.53 16.27
N SER A 153 -3.70 17.36 16.80
CA SER A 153 -5.02 17.03 17.35
C SER A 153 -4.88 16.31 18.70
N PRO A 154 -4.50 17.01 19.77
CA PRO A 154 -4.40 16.43 21.10
C PRO A 154 -5.76 15.87 21.54
N GLY A 155 -5.85 14.56 21.73
CA GLY A 155 -7.07 13.89 22.18
C GLY A 155 -7.68 12.90 21.22
N LEU A 156 -7.16 12.77 20.00
CA LEU A 156 -7.49 11.65 19.11
C LEU A 156 -6.45 10.53 19.33
N PRO A 157 -6.81 9.40 19.96
CA PRO A 157 -5.88 8.30 20.13
C PRO A 157 -5.63 7.64 18.76
N PHE A 158 -4.50 7.96 18.14
CA PHE A 158 -4.10 7.34 16.87
C PHE A 158 -3.21 6.12 17.17
N LEU A 159 -3.81 4.94 17.13
CA LEU A 159 -3.09 3.69 17.39
C LEU A 159 -2.47 3.16 16.08
N ILE A 160 -1.15 3.21 15.98
CA ILE A 160 -0.43 2.48 14.92
C ILE A 160 0.05 1.16 15.49
N LEU A 161 -0.55 0.06 14.99
CA LEU A 161 -0.06 -1.28 15.28
C LEU A 161 1.01 -1.65 14.25
N ILE A 162 2.25 -1.77 14.69
CA ILE A 162 3.33 -2.32 13.86
C ILE A 162 3.33 -3.83 14.09
N ASP A 163 2.70 -4.55 13.17
CA ASP A 163 2.63 -6.02 13.24
C ASP A 163 3.92 -6.62 12.66
N PRO A 164 4.67 -7.43 13.43
CA PRO A 164 5.86 -8.12 12.96
C PRO A 164 5.60 -9.04 11.75
N TYR A 165 4.39 -9.60 11.64
CA TYR A 165 4.02 -10.44 10.50
C TYR A 165 3.92 -9.65 9.20
N VAL A 166 3.49 -8.40 9.24
CA VAL A 166 3.47 -7.50 8.08
C VAL A 166 4.90 -7.21 7.61
N ILE A 167 5.82 -6.95 8.55
CA ILE A 167 7.24 -6.72 8.24
C ILE A 167 7.86 -7.97 7.63
N ALA A 168 7.64 -9.13 8.23
CA ALA A 168 8.14 -10.41 7.71
C ALA A 168 7.58 -10.70 6.30
N GLY A 169 6.28 -10.45 6.08
CA GLY A 169 5.64 -10.56 4.78
C GLY A 169 6.24 -9.62 3.74
N ALA A 170 6.52 -8.37 4.11
CA ALA A 170 7.15 -7.40 3.24
C ALA A 170 8.58 -7.80 2.85
N LEU A 171 9.37 -8.34 3.80
CA LEU A 171 10.72 -8.85 3.53
C LEU A 171 10.69 -10.06 2.59
N LEU A 172 9.78 -11.00 2.83
CA LEU A 172 9.60 -12.17 1.95
C LEU A 172 9.20 -11.75 0.53
N PHE A 173 8.23 -10.84 0.43
CA PHE A 173 7.78 -10.30 -0.85
C PHE A 173 8.91 -9.57 -1.59
N SER A 174 9.73 -8.78 -0.89
CA SER A 174 10.87 -8.09 -1.44
C SER A 174 11.95 -9.05 -1.95
N ALA A 175 12.25 -10.11 -1.18
CA ALA A 175 13.18 -11.17 -1.60
C ALA A 175 12.69 -11.88 -2.87
N LEU A 176 11.40 -12.25 -2.92
CA LEU A 176 10.79 -12.88 -4.10
C LEU A 176 10.82 -11.95 -5.31
N SER A 177 10.55 -10.67 -5.13
CA SER A 177 10.62 -9.67 -6.20
C SER A 177 12.05 -9.52 -6.74
N GLY A 178 13.06 -9.56 -5.85
CA GLY A 178 14.47 -9.58 -6.25
C GLY A 178 14.82 -10.80 -7.08
N ILE A 179 14.38 -12.00 -6.65
CA ILE A 179 14.59 -13.24 -7.41
C ILE A 179 13.93 -13.16 -8.79
N LEU A 180 12.68 -12.73 -8.86
CA LEU A 180 11.94 -12.63 -10.13
C LEU A 180 12.64 -11.67 -11.10
N SER A 181 13.12 -10.53 -10.60
CA SER A 181 13.86 -9.55 -11.39
C SER A 181 15.20 -10.08 -11.91
N GLY A 182 15.84 -10.97 -11.14
CA GLY A 182 17.13 -11.57 -11.49
C GLY A 182 17.04 -12.78 -12.43
N ILE A 183 15.85 -13.33 -12.70
CA ILE A 183 15.72 -14.57 -13.52
C ILE A 183 16.30 -14.36 -14.92
N LEU A 184 15.96 -13.28 -15.59
CA LEU A 184 16.41 -13.00 -16.96
C LEU A 184 17.94 -12.83 -17.05
N PRO A 185 18.58 -11.95 -16.26
CA PRO A 185 20.03 -11.82 -16.28
C PRO A 185 20.76 -13.08 -15.82
N ALA A 186 20.28 -13.77 -14.77
CA ALA A 186 20.85 -15.04 -14.32
C ALA A 186 20.81 -16.12 -15.42
N ARG A 187 19.72 -16.17 -16.17
CA ARG A 187 19.60 -17.07 -17.32
C ARG A 187 20.55 -16.69 -18.45
N ALA A 188 20.76 -15.41 -18.72
CA ALA A 188 21.73 -14.92 -19.69
C ALA A 188 23.15 -15.35 -19.30
N ALA A 189 23.55 -15.10 -18.03
CA ALA A 189 24.84 -15.52 -17.49
C ALA A 189 25.04 -17.03 -17.58
N SER A 190 24.02 -17.83 -17.28
CA SER A 190 24.09 -19.29 -17.31
C SER A 190 24.29 -19.86 -18.71
N LYS A 191 23.93 -19.13 -19.75
CA LYS A 191 24.05 -19.57 -21.15
C LYS A 191 25.32 -19.11 -21.87
N LEU A 192 26.18 -18.31 -21.22
CA LEU A 192 27.45 -17.87 -21.79
C LEU A 192 28.29 -19.08 -22.21
N ASN A 193 28.86 -18.99 -23.44
CA ASN A 193 29.78 -19.98 -23.93
C ASN A 193 31.17 -19.73 -23.32
N PRO A 194 31.84 -20.71 -22.69
CA PRO A 194 33.14 -20.52 -22.06
C PRO A 194 34.21 -20.03 -23.04
N VAL A 195 34.17 -20.48 -24.29
CA VAL A 195 35.17 -20.07 -25.32
C VAL A 195 35.02 -18.58 -25.64
N ASP A 196 33.79 -18.11 -25.84
CA ASP A 196 33.51 -16.70 -26.16
C ASP A 196 33.76 -15.79 -24.94
N ALA A 197 33.42 -16.27 -23.73
CA ALA A 197 33.61 -15.55 -22.49
C ALA A 197 35.10 -15.33 -22.15
N LEU A 198 35.98 -16.28 -22.47
CA LEU A 198 37.42 -16.16 -22.26
C LEU A 198 38.12 -15.29 -23.30
N ARG A 199 37.49 -15.10 -24.49
CA ARG A 199 38.01 -14.26 -25.59
C ARG A 199 37.54 -12.82 -25.47
N TYR A 200 36.67 -12.52 -24.53
CA TYR A 200 36.14 -11.18 -24.29
C TYR A 200 37.23 -10.30 -23.70
N GLU A 201 37.60 -9.23 -24.43
CA GLU A 201 38.54 -8.17 -24.01
C GLU A 201 37.75 -7.00 -23.37
#